data_29e8df4ab9865102a1094bafc5956044
#
_entry.id   29e8df4ab9865102a1094bafc5956044
#
_cell.length_a   1.000
_cell.length_b   1.000
_cell.length_c   1.000
_cell.angle_alpha   90.00
_cell.angle_beta   90.00
_cell.angle_gamma   90.00
#
_symmetry.space_group_name_H-M   'P 1'
#
loop_
_entity.id
_entity.type
_entity.pdbx_description
1 polymer ?
#
loop_
_entity_poly.entity_id
_entity_poly.type
_entity_poly.pdbx_seq_one_letter_code
_entity_poly.pdbx_strand_id
1 'polypeptide(L)'
;AYKAQGISEKAIELKFKKKTELTIYTHEGEKQVTMSPRDSIIHHLRMLNSGFVVMDHDNGQLKAYVGSGNHKWFPYDHTRSKRQVGSTFKPIVYAAALERGATPCDFYPNELRTYLDHQDWTPRNSDGEYGGEYSMIGGLANSVNTISVQVLFEAGMSETIDLAREMGIHHTIPQVPSIALGTPDLSVQEMICAYASFANGGFQVEPRYLLKITDANGKTIERFRPYDGDPIQILETETSDMMIKMLEAVVDSGTGRRMRFVYGIDGAIGGKTGTTQNHGDGWFMGITPRLAAGVWTGGVTPQVRFRTIGLGQGSNMALPVWGEFLRSLYKDPKYKHWAEEEFRTAKPEVLDMMACAFYRTAPPPLESTEPDLVDAPANQPNIPSTSGSSTRTKSKKKLGSSKNAKRKSKTKDKKKGKKRNFWDKLFGGKK
;
A
#
# COMPACT_ATOMS: atom_id res chain seq x y z
N ALA A 1 7.35 -26.88 27.76
CA ALA A 1 7.17 -28.30 28.11
C ALA A 1 8.50 -28.96 28.53
N TYR A 2 9.51 -29.12 27.65
CA TYR A 2 10.77 -29.82 27.96
C TYR A 2 11.59 -29.17 29.10
N LYS A 3 11.66 -27.84 29.17
CA LYS A 3 12.33 -27.15 30.30
C LYS A 3 11.61 -27.42 31.63
N ALA A 4 10.29 -27.45 31.62
CA ALA A 4 9.50 -27.79 32.81
C ALA A 4 9.66 -29.25 33.26
N GLN A 5 10.17 -30.13 32.40
CA GLN A 5 10.53 -31.52 32.71
C GLN A 5 12.00 -31.69 33.13
N GLY A 6 12.73 -30.62 33.38
CA GLY A 6 14.13 -30.66 33.81
C GLY A 6 15.13 -31.06 32.70
N ILE A 7 14.71 -31.11 31.43
CA ILE A 7 15.58 -31.49 30.30
C ILE A 7 16.54 -30.35 29.99
N SER A 8 17.84 -30.63 29.94
CA SER A 8 18.87 -29.64 29.65
C SER A 8 18.71 -29.04 28.25
N GLU A 9 19.10 -27.78 28.05
CA GLU A 9 19.03 -27.08 26.77
C GLU A 9 19.75 -27.84 25.64
N LYS A 10 20.92 -28.42 25.92
CA LYS A 10 21.68 -29.23 24.99
C LYS A 10 20.90 -30.48 24.53
N ALA A 11 20.22 -31.12 25.44
CA ALA A 11 19.39 -32.29 25.13
C ALA A 11 18.14 -31.91 24.33
N ILE A 12 17.54 -30.75 24.62
CA ILE A 12 16.43 -30.19 23.83
C ILE A 12 16.91 -29.93 22.40
N GLU A 13 18.05 -29.26 22.23
CA GLU A 13 18.62 -28.94 20.92
C GLU A 13 18.89 -30.20 20.07
N LEU A 14 19.45 -31.24 20.70
CA LEU A 14 19.66 -32.53 20.02
C LEU A 14 18.34 -33.17 19.57
N LYS A 15 17.30 -33.15 20.41
CA LYS A 15 15.97 -33.65 20.02
C LYS A 15 15.38 -32.85 18.84
N PHE A 16 15.54 -31.53 18.84
CA PHE A 16 15.05 -30.66 17.75
C PHE A 16 15.80 -30.85 16.43
N LYS A 17 17.04 -31.35 16.47
CA LYS A 17 17.85 -31.65 15.26
C LYS A 17 17.69 -33.08 14.75
N LYS A 18 17.18 -34.01 15.57
CA LYS A 18 17.00 -35.41 15.17
C LYS A 18 15.87 -35.51 14.14
N LYS A 19 16.16 -36.12 12.98
CA LYS A 19 15.14 -36.38 11.97
C LYS A 19 14.16 -37.46 12.49
N THR A 20 12.88 -37.25 12.25
CA THR A 20 11.79 -38.14 12.59
C THR A 20 10.69 -38.00 11.53
N GLU A 21 9.78 -38.95 11.46
CA GLU A 21 8.59 -38.84 10.63
C GLU A 21 7.65 -37.80 11.22
N LEU A 22 7.26 -36.85 10.38
CA LEU A 22 6.40 -35.70 10.73
C LEU A 22 5.41 -35.45 9.61
N THR A 23 4.22 -34.98 9.99
CA THR A 23 3.28 -34.41 9.05
C THR A 23 3.59 -32.92 8.92
N ILE A 24 3.71 -32.43 7.70
CA ILE A 24 3.82 -30.99 7.39
C ILE A 24 2.67 -30.57 6.47
N TYR A 25 2.32 -29.28 6.52
CA TYR A 25 1.42 -28.68 5.55
C TYR A 25 2.19 -28.11 4.37
N THR A 26 1.67 -28.32 3.16
CA THR A 26 2.21 -27.78 1.91
C THR A 26 1.08 -27.17 1.08
N HIS A 27 1.37 -26.51 -0.04
CA HIS A 27 0.35 -25.98 -0.97
C HIS A 27 -0.52 -27.09 -1.59
N GLU A 28 -0.08 -28.35 -1.56
CA GLU A 28 -0.82 -29.53 -2.01
C GLU A 28 -1.54 -30.27 -0.86
N GLY A 29 -1.51 -29.71 0.35
CA GLY A 29 -2.08 -30.32 1.56
C GLY A 29 -1.04 -30.93 2.50
N GLU A 30 -1.49 -31.85 3.34
CA GLU A 30 -0.64 -32.52 4.33
C GLU A 30 0.24 -33.58 3.67
N LYS A 31 1.53 -33.62 4.07
CA LYS A 31 2.50 -34.62 3.61
C LYS A 31 3.26 -35.22 4.78
N GLN A 32 3.47 -36.55 4.74
CA GLN A 32 4.40 -37.22 5.62
C GLN A 32 5.82 -37.09 5.09
N VAL A 33 6.72 -36.62 5.94
CA VAL A 33 8.12 -36.37 5.59
C VAL A 33 9.06 -36.75 6.73
N THR A 34 10.27 -37.18 6.39
CA THR A 34 11.32 -37.40 7.37
C THR A 34 12.20 -36.15 7.48
N MET A 35 11.94 -35.33 8.49
CA MET A 35 12.74 -34.12 8.76
C MET A 35 12.87 -33.87 10.27
N SER A 36 13.73 -32.91 10.64
CA SER A 36 13.82 -32.52 12.05
C SER A 36 12.66 -31.61 12.47
N PRO A 37 12.24 -31.62 13.74
CA PRO A 37 11.26 -30.67 14.26
C PRO A 37 11.64 -29.20 13.99
N ARG A 38 12.95 -28.90 14.05
CA ARG A 38 13.46 -27.56 13.70
C ARG A 38 13.17 -27.19 12.24
N ASP A 39 13.44 -28.10 11.32
CA ASP A 39 13.23 -27.85 9.89
C ASP A 39 11.74 -27.74 9.57
N SER A 40 10.87 -28.51 10.26
CA SER A 40 9.42 -28.39 10.16
C SER A 40 8.94 -27.00 10.60
N ILE A 41 9.44 -26.48 11.73
CA ILE A 41 9.11 -25.12 12.18
C ILE A 41 9.56 -24.09 11.15
N ILE A 42 10.80 -24.21 10.63
CA ILE A 42 11.33 -23.29 9.60
C ILE A 42 10.48 -23.36 8.32
N HIS A 43 10.03 -24.56 7.93
CA HIS A 43 9.16 -24.78 6.78
C HIS A 43 7.85 -23.97 6.93
N HIS A 44 7.15 -24.13 8.05
CA HIS A 44 5.87 -23.42 8.29
C HIS A 44 6.05 -21.92 8.48
N LEU A 45 7.13 -21.47 9.12
CA LEU A 45 7.44 -20.03 9.24
C LEU A 45 7.70 -19.34 7.89
N ARG A 46 8.15 -20.08 6.88
CA ARG A 46 8.39 -19.56 5.53
C ARG A 46 7.14 -19.49 4.65
N MET A 47 6.04 -20.09 5.09
CA MET A 47 4.78 -20.02 4.36
C MET A 47 4.17 -18.63 4.53
N LEU A 48 3.69 -18.06 3.44
CA LEU A 48 2.90 -16.85 3.49
C LEU A 48 1.50 -17.16 3.98
N ASN A 49 0.97 -16.29 4.81
CA ASN A 49 -0.42 -16.29 5.24
C ASN A 49 -1.17 -15.19 4.51
N SER A 50 -2.48 -15.34 4.39
CA SER A 50 -3.33 -14.33 3.77
C SER A 50 -4.66 -14.24 4.51
N GLY A 51 -5.16 -13.02 4.67
CA GLY A 51 -6.53 -12.73 5.06
C GLY A 51 -7.24 -12.06 3.90
N PHE A 52 -8.46 -12.52 3.57
CA PHE A 52 -9.25 -11.99 2.47
C PHE A 52 -10.70 -11.79 2.88
N VAL A 53 -11.25 -10.61 2.63
CA VAL A 53 -12.64 -10.27 2.88
C VAL A 53 -13.25 -9.62 1.65
N VAL A 54 -14.48 -10.01 1.34
CA VAL A 54 -15.30 -9.39 0.29
C VAL A 54 -16.63 -8.96 0.90
N MET A 55 -17.01 -7.73 0.66
CA MET A 55 -18.22 -7.12 1.19
C MET A 55 -19.00 -6.42 0.07
N ASP A 56 -20.30 -6.52 0.11
CA ASP A 56 -21.22 -5.69 -0.64
C ASP A 56 -21.18 -4.29 -0.01
N HIS A 57 -20.71 -3.30 -0.75
CA HIS A 57 -20.44 -1.97 -0.21
C HIS A 57 -21.72 -1.15 0.10
N ASP A 58 -22.88 -1.51 -0.46
CA ASP A 58 -24.13 -0.78 -0.21
C ASP A 58 -24.79 -1.16 1.12
N ASN A 59 -24.57 -2.40 1.56
CA ASN A 59 -25.32 -2.94 2.71
C ASN A 59 -24.44 -3.67 3.75
N GLY A 60 -23.13 -3.69 3.57
CA GLY A 60 -22.17 -4.28 4.49
C GLY A 60 -22.16 -5.81 4.55
N GLN A 61 -22.94 -6.51 3.72
CA GLN A 61 -22.99 -7.98 3.75
C GLN A 61 -21.66 -8.58 3.33
N LEU A 62 -21.07 -9.39 4.19
CA LEU A 62 -19.91 -10.18 3.83
C LEU A 62 -20.29 -11.29 2.84
N LYS A 63 -19.69 -11.26 1.66
CA LYS A 63 -19.90 -12.24 0.59
C LYS A 63 -18.86 -13.35 0.61
N ALA A 64 -17.63 -13.03 1.06
CA ALA A 64 -16.57 -14.02 1.27
C ALA A 64 -15.69 -13.60 2.44
N TYR A 65 -15.17 -14.61 3.14
CA TYR A 65 -14.34 -14.42 4.33
C TYR A 65 -13.35 -15.58 4.44
N VAL A 66 -12.06 -15.28 4.34
CA VAL A 66 -10.99 -16.27 4.47
C VAL A 66 -9.97 -15.73 5.47
N GLY A 67 -10.00 -16.23 6.69
CA GLY A 67 -9.10 -15.81 7.77
C GLY A 67 -7.69 -16.40 7.66
N SER A 68 -7.55 -17.58 7.05
CA SER A 68 -6.27 -18.24 6.78
C SER A 68 -6.40 -19.29 5.70
N GLY A 69 -5.28 -19.76 5.16
CA GLY A 69 -5.28 -20.85 4.17
C GLY A 69 -5.67 -22.22 4.72
N ASN A 70 -5.47 -22.46 6.00
CA ASN A 70 -5.87 -23.71 6.68
C ASN A 70 -5.91 -23.50 8.20
N HIS A 71 -7.08 -23.59 8.82
CA HIS A 71 -7.26 -23.31 10.25
C HIS A 71 -6.51 -24.29 11.17
N LYS A 72 -6.37 -25.56 10.80
CA LYS A 72 -5.64 -26.55 11.59
C LYS A 72 -4.15 -26.19 11.77
N TRP A 73 -3.53 -25.66 10.71
CA TRP A 73 -2.11 -25.33 10.67
C TRP A 73 -1.82 -23.85 10.97
N PHE A 74 -2.75 -22.97 10.63
CA PHE A 74 -2.67 -21.53 10.80
C PHE A 74 -3.96 -21.01 11.44
N PRO A 75 -4.12 -21.16 12.78
CA PRO A 75 -5.38 -20.87 13.46
C PRO A 75 -5.68 -19.38 13.63
N TYR A 76 -4.76 -18.50 13.24
CA TYR A 76 -4.96 -17.06 13.34
C TYR A 76 -5.86 -16.56 12.20
N ASP A 77 -6.79 -15.69 12.58
CA ASP A 77 -7.62 -14.95 11.63
C ASP A 77 -6.89 -13.69 11.17
N HIS A 78 -6.31 -13.75 9.97
CA HIS A 78 -5.54 -12.66 9.41
C HIS A 78 -6.41 -11.51 8.86
N THR A 79 -7.73 -11.66 8.76
CA THR A 79 -8.63 -10.58 8.43
C THR A 79 -8.82 -9.61 9.59
N ARG A 80 -8.62 -10.08 10.83
CA ARG A 80 -8.73 -9.32 12.08
C ARG A 80 -7.37 -8.97 12.68
N SER A 81 -6.32 -9.66 12.25
CA SER A 81 -4.95 -9.38 12.70
C SER A 81 -4.52 -8.01 12.21
N LYS A 82 -3.98 -7.21 13.14
CA LYS A 82 -3.52 -5.85 12.81
C LYS A 82 -2.10 -5.89 12.27
N ARG A 83 -1.91 -5.26 11.13
CA ARG A 83 -0.64 -5.19 10.41
C ARG A 83 -0.51 -3.81 9.78
N GLN A 84 0.72 -3.33 9.64
CA GLN A 84 1.00 -2.06 9.01
C GLN A 84 0.43 -2.04 7.58
N VAL A 85 -0.45 -1.06 7.31
CA VAL A 85 -1.23 -1.03 6.07
C VAL A 85 -0.49 -0.47 4.86
N GLY A 86 0.61 0.25 5.10
CA GLY A 86 1.38 0.90 4.04
C GLY A 86 0.51 1.82 3.18
N SER A 87 0.84 1.94 1.92
CA SER A 87 0.19 2.88 1.00
C SER A 87 -1.32 2.64 0.76
N THR A 88 -1.95 1.61 1.35
CA THR A 88 -3.42 1.48 1.29
C THR A 88 -4.13 2.48 2.20
N PHE A 89 -3.44 3.15 3.10
CA PHE A 89 -3.99 4.25 3.89
C PHE A 89 -4.08 5.57 3.11
N LYS A 90 -3.29 5.75 2.05
CA LYS A 90 -3.25 6.98 1.26
C LYS A 90 -4.62 7.47 0.77
N PRO A 91 -5.51 6.62 0.23
CA PRO A 91 -6.83 7.07 -0.21
C PRO A 91 -7.63 7.81 0.87
N ILE A 92 -7.49 7.44 2.15
CA ILE A 92 -8.15 8.13 3.26
C ILE A 92 -7.57 9.55 3.45
N VAL A 93 -6.24 9.67 3.35
CA VAL A 93 -5.54 10.98 3.39
C VAL A 93 -6.00 11.88 2.25
N TYR A 94 -6.11 11.32 1.05
CA TYR A 94 -6.52 12.05 -0.14
C TYR A 94 -7.99 12.45 -0.08
N ALA A 95 -8.87 11.58 0.40
CA ALA A 95 -10.27 11.92 0.62
C ALA A 95 -10.42 13.08 1.63
N ALA A 96 -9.67 13.05 2.74
CA ALA A 96 -9.68 14.14 3.70
C ALA A 96 -9.22 15.48 3.10
N ALA A 97 -8.27 15.47 2.16
CA ALA A 97 -7.85 16.69 1.46
C ALA A 97 -8.95 17.19 0.49
N LEU A 98 -9.60 16.27 -0.25
CA LEU A 98 -10.70 16.60 -1.15
C LEU A 98 -11.88 17.23 -0.38
N GLU A 99 -12.26 16.66 0.79
CA GLU A 99 -13.30 17.24 1.69
C GLU A 99 -12.97 18.67 2.16
N ARG A 100 -11.69 19.04 2.13
CA ARG A 100 -11.21 20.39 2.47
C ARG A 100 -11.03 21.32 1.28
N GLY A 101 -11.44 20.86 0.10
CA GLY A 101 -11.44 21.67 -1.13
C GLY A 101 -10.19 21.51 -2.01
N ALA A 102 -9.28 20.59 -1.69
CA ALA A 102 -8.24 20.20 -2.64
C ALA A 102 -8.87 19.54 -3.88
N THR A 103 -8.15 19.61 -5.02
CA THR A 103 -8.64 19.02 -6.28
C THR A 103 -7.70 17.94 -6.78
N PRO A 104 -8.20 16.93 -7.55
CA PRO A 104 -7.35 15.90 -8.14
C PRO A 104 -6.24 16.44 -9.04
N CYS A 105 -6.38 17.66 -9.53
CA CYS A 105 -5.43 18.34 -10.42
C CYS A 105 -4.49 19.33 -9.71
N ASP A 106 -4.51 19.42 -8.39
CA ASP A 106 -3.52 20.18 -7.65
C ASP A 106 -2.15 19.52 -7.76
N PHE A 107 -1.13 20.30 -8.13
CA PHE A 107 0.22 19.82 -8.36
C PHE A 107 1.13 20.06 -7.17
N TYR A 108 1.87 19.04 -6.80
CA TYR A 108 2.81 19.02 -5.69
C TYR A 108 4.23 18.69 -6.18
N PRO A 109 5.26 19.41 -5.71
CA PRO A 109 6.64 19.12 -6.07
C PRO A 109 7.11 17.76 -5.52
N ASN A 110 7.72 16.97 -6.40
CA ASN A 110 8.33 15.68 -6.02
C ASN A 110 9.77 15.89 -5.55
N GLU A 111 9.92 16.44 -4.37
CA GLU A 111 11.22 16.79 -3.79
C GLU A 111 11.48 16.10 -2.44
N LEU A 112 12.74 15.88 -2.14
CA LEU A 112 13.17 15.39 -0.83
C LEU A 112 13.14 16.55 0.17
N ARG A 113 12.14 16.56 1.06
CA ARG A 113 11.95 17.61 2.06
C ARG A 113 12.12 17.07 3.47
N THR A 114 12.85 17.82 4.31
CA THR A 114 12.98 17.54 5.75
C THR A 114 12.00 18.40 6.54
N TYR A 115 11.22 17.77 7.40
CA TYR A 115 10.25 18.42 8.28
C TYR A 115 10.84 18.59 9.67
N LEU A 116 11.39 19.78 9.94
CA LEU A 116 12.14 20.10 11.16
C LEU A 116 11.28 19.99 12.42
N ASP A 117 10.02 20.44 12.37
CA ASP A 117 9.06 20.37 13.48
C ASP A 117 8.62 18.93 13.80
N HIS A 118 9.04 17.94 13.01
CA HIS A 118 8.73 16.54 13.15
C HIS A 118 10.00 15.69 13.29
N GLN A 119 10.91 16.10 14.18
CA GLN A 119 12.16 15.37 14.50
C GLN A 119 13.08 15.19 13.27
N ASP A 120 13.20 16.20 12.43
CA ASP A 120 13.98 16.19 11.19
C ASP A 120 13.59 15.04 10.23
N TRP A 121 12.31 14.68 10.25
CA TRP A 121 11.81 13.57 9.45
C TRP A 121 11.88 13.90 7.96
N THR A 122 12.48 12.98 7.20
CA THR A 122 12.67 13.11 5.75
C THR A 122 12.05 11.90 5.05
N PRO A 123 10.77 11.99 4.58
CA PRO A 123 10.12 10.91 3.85
C PRO A 123 10.79 10.69 2.49
N ARG A 124 10.99 9.41 2.13
CA ARG A 124 11.63 9.02 0.87
C ARG A 124 10.66 8.27 -0.03
N ASN A 125 10.76 8.49 -1.34
CA ASN A 125 10.06 7.67 -2.32
C ASN A 125 10.65 6.25 -2.36
N SER A 126 9.79 5.25 -2.65
CA SER A 126 10.18 3.85 -2.64
C SER A 126 11.14 3.48 -3.79
N ASP A 127 11.08 4.21 -4.88
CA ASP A 127 11.94 4.10 -6.07
C ASP A 127 13.21 4.96 -5.97
N GLY A 128 13.21 5.95 -5.05
CA GLY A 128 14.29 6.91 -4.89
C GLY A 128 14.30 8.02 -5.95
N GLU A 129 13.25 8.12 -6.77
CA GLU A 129 13.14 9.11 -7.83
C GLU A 129 12.53 10.43 -7.32
N TYR A 130 13.09 11.55 -7.75
CA TYR A 130 12.67 12.91 -7.38
C TYR A 130 12.72 13.83 -8.58
N GLY A 131 12.09 15.01 -8.46
CA GLY A 131 12.00 16.03 -9.47
C GLY A 131 10.64 16.08 -10.17
N GLY A 132 10.35 17.21 -10.81
CA GLY A 132 9.06 17.50 -11.39
C GLY A 132 7.95 17.66 -10.36
N GLU A 133 6.73 17.64 -10.82
CA GLU A 133 5.53 17.75 -10.01
C GLU A 133 4.53 16.68 -10.41
N TYR A 134 3.83 16.15 -9.43
CA TYR A 134 2.70 15.24 -9.65
C TYR A 134 1.40 15.96 -9.30
N SER A 135 0.39 15.78 -10.14
CA SER A 135 -0.97 16.07 -9.72
C SER A 135 -1.38 15.14 -8.58
N MET A 136 -2.39 15.51 -7.79
CA MET A 136 -2.92 14.69 -6.70
C MET A 136 -3.26 13.29 -7.22
N ILE A 137 -4.02 13.16 -8.33
CA ILE A 137 -4.34 11.87 -8.94
C ILE A 137 -3.09 11.11 -9.38
N GLY A 138 -2.09 11.78 -9.96
CA GLY A 138 -0.82 11.16 -10.37
C GLY A 138 -0.01 10.66 -9.18
N GLY A 139 0.02 11.43 -8.09
CA GLY A 139 0.66 11.07 -6.82
C GLY A 139 0.05 9.82 -6.19
N LEU A 140 -1.29 9.67 -6.23
CA LEU A 140 -1.97 8.48 -5.74
C LEU A 140 -1.74 7.28 -6.67
N ALA A 141 -1.87 7.47 -7.99
CA ALA A 141 -1.71 6.41 -9.00
C ALA A 141 -0.33 5.76 -8.91
N ASN A 142 0.73 6.57 -8.81
CA ASN A 142 2.11 6.12 -8.70
C ASN A 142 2.56 5.88 -7.25
N SER A 143 1.66 6.16 -6.28
CA SER A 143 1.94 5.96 -4.85
C SER A 143 3.15 6.75 -4.33
N VAL A 144 3.38 7.96 -4.83
CA VAL A 144 4.50 8.83 -4.49
C VAL A 144 4.41 9.27 -3.03
N ASN A 145 5.47 9.04 -2.25
CA ASN A 145 5.45 9.30 -0.81
C ASN A 145 5.54 10.79 -0.50
N THR A 146 6.41 11.51 -1.19
CA THR A 146 6.60 12.96 -1.02
C THR A 146 5.32 13.73 -1.26
N ILE A 147 4.53 13.33 -2.25
CA ILE A 147 3.22 13.92 -2.55
C ILE A 147 2.22 13.61 -1.44
N SER A 148 2.12 12.34 -1.03
CA SER A 148 1.15 11.92 -0.01
C SER A 148 1.37 12.62 1.35
N VAL A 149 2.61 12.96 1.68
CA VAL A 149 2.93 13.73 2.89
C VAL A 149 2.46 15.17 2.78
N GLN A 150 2.65 15.83 1.62
CA GLN A 150 2.15 17.17 1.38
C GLN A 150 0.62 17.22 1.42
N VAL A 151 -0.05 16.26 0.78
CA VAL A 151 -1.51 16.11 0.83
C VAL A 151 -2.00 15.90 2.27
N LEU A 152 -1.29 15.13 3.12
CA LEU A 152 -1.66 14.99 4.54
C LEU A 152 -1.58 16.33 5.30
N PHE A 153 -0.55 17.14 5.05
CA PHE A 153 -0.44 18.44 5.73
C PHE A 153 -1.55 19.41 5.29
N GLU A 154 -1.97 19.32 4.05
CA GLU A 154 -3.14 20.06 3.54
C GLU A 154 -4.45 19.57 4.11
N ALA A 155 -4.65 18.25 4.14
CA ALA A 155 -5.81 17.60 4.75
C ALA A 155 -5.93 17.86 6.25
N GLY A 156 -4.80 18.00 6.95
CA GLY A 156 -4.73 17.98 8.40
C GLY A 156 -4.68 16.57 8.96
N MET A 157 -3.77 16.34 9.94
CA MET A 157 -3.61 15.02 10.57
C MET A 157 -4.81 14.62 11.42
N SER A 158 -5.39 15.59 12.17
CA SER A 158 -6.55 15.35 13.01
C SER A 158 -7.76 14.98 12.17
N GLU A 159 -8.04 15.77 11.15
CA GLU A 159 -9.15 15.61 10.22
C GLU A 159 -9.06 14.28 9.46
N THR A 160 -7.88 13.90 9.05
CA THR A 160 -7.64 12.58 8.42
C THR A 160 -7.93 11.43 9.40
N ILE A 161 -7.55 11.56 10.67
CA ILE A 161 -7.81 10.54 11.70
C ILE A 161 -9.30 10.47 12.03
N ASP A 162 -9.97 11.60 12.11
CA ASP A 162 -11.40 11.67 12.41
C ASP A 162 -12.21 11.07 11.25
N LEU A 163 -11.90 11.41 10.01
CA LEU A 163 -12.48 10.77 8.83
C LEU A 163 -12.25 9.26 8.83
N ALA A 164 -11.04 8.80 9.15
CA ALA A 164 -10.74 7.36 9.23
C ALA A 164 -11.65 6.66 10.27
N ARG A 165 -11.96 7.29 11.40
CA ARG A 165 -12.88 6.74 12.40
C ARG A 165 -14.32 6.66 11.85
N GLU A 166 -14.80 7.70 11.21
CA GLU A 166 -16.11 7.72 10.56
C GLU A 166 -16.23 6.64 9.49
N MET A 167 -15.12 6.33 8.79
CA MET A 167 -15.01 5.23 7.84
C MET A 167 -14.94 3.83 8.48
N GLY A 168 -15.09 3.71 9.81
CA GLY A 168 -15.09 2.43 10.52
C GLY A 168 -13.74 1.91 10.96
N ILE A 169 -12.70 2.75 11.00
CA ILE A 169 -11.39 2.41 11.56
C ILE A 169 -11.38 2.78 13.05
N HIS A 170 -11.63 1.79 13.89
CA HIS A 170 -11.76 2.01 15.35
C HIS A 170 -10.43 1.89 16.10
N HIS A 171 -9.37 1.38 15.45
CA HIS A 171 -8.06 1.30 16.08
C HIS A 171 -7.41 2.66 16.22
N THR A 172 -6.63 2.83 17.29
CA THR A 172 -5.91 4.08 17.54
C THR A 172 -4.89 4.34 16.44
N ILE A 173 -5.02 5.49 15.77
CA ILE A 173 -4.07 5.99 14.79
C ILE A 173 -3.22 7.06 15.48
N PRO A 174 -1.88 6.90 15.51
CA PRO A 174 -1.00 7.92 16.07
C PRO A 174 -1.05 9.22 15.26
N GLN A 175 -1.10 10.36 15.93
CA GLN A 175 -1.07 11.66 15.25
C GLN A 175 0.36 12.07 14.89
N VAL A 176 0.90 11.43 13.86
CA VAL A 176 2.26 11.65 13.34
C VAL A 176 2.23 11.73 11.80
N PRO A 177 3.11 12.52 11.16
CA PRO A 177 3.08 12.70 9.70
C PRO A 177 3.27 11.41 8.90
N SER A 178 3.90 10.40 9.50
CA SER A 178 4.12 9.12 8.82
C SER A 178 2.84 8.32 8.55
N ILE A 179 1.68 8.72 9.09
CA ILE A 179 0.37 8.12 8.71
C ILE A 179 0.09 8.28 7.22
N ALA A 180 0.60 9.35 6.56
CA ALA A 180 0.54 9.52 5.11
C ALA A 180 1.13 8.34 4.33
N LEU A 181 2.06 7.61 4.95
CA LEU A 181 2.75 6.45 4.36
C LEU A 181 2.16 5.11 4.83
N GLY A 182 1.10 5.17 5.66
CA GLY A 182 0.41 3.99 6.18
C GLY A 182 1.17 3.26 7.28
N THR A 183 1.72 3.99 8.22
CA THR A 183 2.36 3.41 9.42
C THR A 183 1.38 2.79 10.43
N PRO A 184 0.07 3.12 10.47
CA PRO A 184 -0.85 2.47 11.38
C PRO A 184 -0.96 0.96 11.13
N ASP A 185 -1.11 0.19 12.24
CA ASP A 185 -1.42 -1.24 12.21
C ASP A 185 -2.94 -1.42 12.26
N LEU A 186 -3.55 -1.80 11.13
CA LEU A 186 -4.99 -1.98 10.98
C LEU A 186 -5.32 -3.38 10.46
N SER A 187 -6.57 -3.77 10.55
CA SER A 187 -7.09 -5.03 10.04
C SER A 187 -7.64 -4.90 8.62
N VAL A 188 -7.75 -6.02 7.90
CA VAL A 188 -8.42 -6.06 6.59
C VAL A 188 -9.88 -5.61 6.72
N GLN A 189 -10.54 -5.97 7.85
CA GLN A 189 -11.94 -5.63 8.09
C GLN A 189 -12.14 -4.11 8.27
N GLU A 190 -11.27 -3.43 9.01
CA GLU A 190 -11.33 -1.97 9.15
C GLU A 190 -11.09 -1.28 7.80
N MET A 191 -10.08 -1.74 7.06
CA MET A 191 -9.74 -1.16 5.77
C MET A 191 -10.83 -1.34 4.71
N ILE A 192 -11.55 -2.48 4.72
CA ILE A 192 -12.62 -2.71 3.73
C ILE A 192 -13.81 -1.77 3.96
N CYS A 193 -14.12 -1.39 5.21
CA CYS A 193 -15.16 -0.40 5.52
C CYS A 193 -14.83 0.94 4.89
N ALA A 194 -13.59 1.42 5.06
CA ALA A 194 -13.14 2.67 4.47
C ALA A 194 -13.20 2.65 2.93
N TYR A 195 -12.86 1.53 2.30
CA TYR A 195 -12.96 1.43 0.84
C TYR A 195 -14.39 1.28 0.34
N ALA A 196 -15.28 0.68 1.13
CA ALA A 196 -16.69 0.59 0.80
C ALA A 196 -17.35 1.97 0.73
N SER A 197 -17.00 2.90 1.64
CA SER A 197 -17.54 4.25 1.61
C SER A 197 -17.11 5.06 0.38
N PHE A 198 -16.00 4.75 -0.26
CA PHE A 198 -15.68 5.33 -1.57
C PHE A 198 -16.61 4.83 -2.68
N ALA A 199 -17.02 3.55 -2.63
CA ALA A 199 -17.80 2.93 -3.71
C ALA A 199 -19.29 3.23 -3.63
N ASN A 200 -19.84 3.44 -2.43
CA ASN A 200 -21.28 3.55 -2.17
C ASN A 200 -21.83 4.97 -2.11
N GLY A 201 -21.04 5.98 -2.43
CA GLY A 201 -21.52 7.36 -2.42
C GLY A 201 -21.14 8.16 -1.19
N GLY A 202 -20.21 7.69 -0.39
CA GLY A 202 -19.74 8.38 0.81
C GLY A 202 -20.48 7.99 2.08
N PHE A 203 -21.20 6.87 2.09
CA PHE A 203 -21.93 6.42 3.28
C PHE A 203 -21.09 5.49 4.14
N GLN A 204 -21.24 5.59 5.46
CA GLN A 204 -20.64 4.68 6.42
C GLN A 204 -21.19 3.26 6.24
N VAL A 205 -20.31 2.26 6.33
CA VAL A 205 -20.69 0.84 6.20
C VAL A 205 -20.00 0.01 7.27
N GLU A 206 -20.80 -0.85 7.93
CA GLU A 206 -20.30 -1.82 8.89
C GLU A 206 -20.42 -3.27 8.35
N PRO A 207 -19.46 -4.16 8.68
CA PRO A 207 -19.49 -5.55 8.22
C PRO A 207 -20.65 -6.33 8.84
N ARG A 208 -21.49 -6.94 8.03
CA ARG A 208 -22.64 -7.72 8.47
C ARG A 208 -22.43 -9.21 8.24
N TYR A 209 -22.33 -9.93 9.36
CA TYR A 209 -22.13 -11.40 9.38
C TYR A 209 -23.45 -12.14 9.46
N LEU A 210 -24.45 -11.55 10.12
CA LEU A 210 -25.73 -12.18 10.42
C LEU A 210 -26.87 -11.39 9.79
N LEU A 211 -27.64 -12.04 8.92
CA LEU A 211 -28.75 -11.42 8.20
C LEU A 211 -30.11 -11.75 8.80
N LYS A 212 -30.27 -13.01 9.28
CA LYS A 212 -31.49 -13.48 9.93
C LYS A 212 -31.23 -14.71 10.79
N ILE A 213 -32.07 -14.91 11.78
CA ILE A 213 -32.16 -16.14 12.57
C ILE A 213 -33.50 -16.78 12.29
N THR A 214 -33.52 -18.07 12.03
CA THR A 214 -34.76 -18.86 11.83
C THR A 214 -34.80 -20.02 12.82
N ASP A 215 -36.01 -20.44 13.23
CA ASP A 215 -36.20 -21.69 13.96
C ASP A 215 -36.01 -22.92 13.06
N ALA A 216 -36.14 -24.11 13.64
CA ALA A 216 -36.01 -25.39 12.93
C ALA A 216 -37.07 -25.58 11.83
N ASN A 217 -38.20 -24.88 11.88
CA ASN A 217 -39.29 -24.93 10.91
C ASN A 217 -39.15 -23.85 9.82
N GLY A 218 -38.07 -23.07 9.83
CA GLY A 218 -37.80 -22.03 8.85
C GLY A 218 -38.52 -20.70 9.16
N LYS A 219 -39.25 -20.57 10.27
CA LYS A 219 -39.88 -19.33 10.70
C LYS A 219 -38.79 -18.35 11.17
N THR A 220 -38.84 -17.13 10.63
CA THR A 220 -37.90 -16.07 11.03
C THR A 220 -38.18 -15.66 12.48
N ILE A 221 -37.16 -15.79 13.34
CA ILE A 221 -37.13 -15.30 14.71
C ILE A 221 -36.70 -13.83 14.72
N GLU A 222 -35.59 -13.53 14.01
CA GLU A 222 -34.99 -12.20 13.97
C GLU A 222 -34.49 -11.91 12.56
N ARG A 223 -34.58 -10.66 12.11
CA ARG A 223 -34.02 -10.15 10.87
C ARG A 223 -33.26 -8.86 11.11
N PHE A 224 -31.96 -8.87 10.81
CA PHE A 224 -31.08 -7.72 10.97
C PHE A 224 -31.17 -6.83 9.74
N ARG A 225 -31.42 -5.54 9.94
CA ARG A 225 -31.44 -4.54 8.88
C ARG A 225 -30.02 -4.07 8.56
N PRO A 226 -29.76 -3.48 7.37
CA PRO A 226 -28.46 -2.89 7.04
C PRO A 226 -28.03 -1.79 8.00
N TYR A 227 -29.00 -0.98 8.42
CA TYR A 227 -28.80 0.16 9.30
C TYR A 227 -29.91 0.19 10.36
N ASP A 228 -29.55 0.57 11.58
CA ASP A 228 -30.49 0.84 12.69
C ASP A 228 -30.93 2.32 12.67
N GLY A 229 -31.20 2.86 11.49
CA GLY A 229 -31.55 4.27 11.26
C GLY A 229 -31.33 4.66 9.81
N ASP A 230 -31.22 5.96 9.56
CA ASP A 230 -30.86 6.49 8.25
C ASP A 230 -29.36 6.26 8.00
N PRO A 231 -28.95 5.99 6.75
CA PRO A 231 -27.54 5.89 6.38
C PRO A 231 -26.79 7.18 6.74
N ILE A 232 -25.62 7.05 7.36
CA ILE A 232 -24.76 8.18 7.74
C ILE A 232 -23.84 8.49 6.57
N GLN A 233 -23.98 9.68 5.99
CA GLN A 233 -23.06 10.18 4.99
C GLN A 233 -21.82 10.77 5.67
N ILE A 234 -20.64 10.30 5.29
CA ILE A 234 -19.33 10.67 5.86
C ILE A 234 -18.40 11.32 4.85
N LEU A 235 -18.73 11.25 3.56
CA LEU A 235 -18.06 11.95 2.47
C LEU A 235 -19.12 12.58 1.58
N GLU A 236 -18.82 13.73 1.03
CA GLU A 236 -19.61 14.26 -0.07
C GLU A 236 -19.64 13.29 -1.26
N THR A 237 -20.75 13.25 -1.98
CA THR A 237 -20.88 12.33 -3.12
C THR A 237 -19.85 12.61 -4.20
N GLU A 238 -19.53 13.88 -4.42
CA GLU A 238 -18.50 14.34 -5.34
C GLU A 238 -17.11 13.85 -4.94
N THR A 239 -16.76 13.91 -3.66
CA THR A 239 -15.50 13.35 -3.13
C THR A 239 -15.42 11.85 -3.38
N SER A 240 -16.51 11.14 -3.13
CA SER A 240 -16.58 9.71 -3.41
C SER A 240 -16.39 9.41 -4.90
N ASP A 241 -16.98 10.18 -5.81
CA ASP A 241 -16.81 10.06 -7.25
C ASP A 241 -15.36 10.34 -7.67
N MET A 242 -14.75 11.40 -7.17
CA MET A 242 -13.33 11.69 -7.38
C MET A 242 -12.45 10.54 -6.89
N MET A 243 -12.71 10.01 -5.71
CA MET A 243 -11.94 8.89 -5.16
C MET A 243 -12.07 7.62 -5.97
N ILE A 244 -13.25 7.28 -6.49
CA ILE A 244 -13.43 6.16 -7.43
C ILE A 244 -12.51 6.35 -8.63
N LYS A 245 -12.54 7.51 -9.30
CA LYS A 245 -11.72 7.80 -10.48
C LYS A 245 -10.22 7.77 -10.16
N MET A 246 -9.80 8.30 -9.02
CA MET A 246 -8.42 8.24 -8.59
C MET A 246 -7.96 6.79 -8.32
N LEU A 247 -8.83 5.94 -7.78
CA LEU A 247 -8.55 4.51 -7.55
C LEU A 247 -8.56 3.71 -8.86
N GLU A 248 -9.40 4.07 -9.85
CA GLU A 248 -9.33 3.54 -11.21
C GLU A 248 -7.98 3.88 -11.87
N ALA A 249 -7.50 5.11 -11.75
CA ALA A 249 -6.19 5.53 -12.27
C ALA A 249 -5.02 4.71 -11.71
N VAL A 250 -5.09 4.29 -10.43
CA VAL A 250 -4.10 3.36 -9.82
C VAL A 250 -4.07 2.01 -10.55
N VAL A 251 -5.25 1.51 -10.97
CA VAL A 251 -5.39 0.20 -11.63
C VAL A 251 -5.07 0.30 -13.12
N ASP A 252 -5.45 1.38 -13.78
CA ASP A 252 -5.30 1.52 -15.22
C ASP A 252 -3.86 1.82 -15.62
N SER A 253 -3.19 2.72 -14.91
CA SER A 253 -1.86 3.23 -15.27
C SER A 253 -0.83 3.22 -14.14
N GLY A 254 -1.29 3.00 -12.89
CA GLY A 254 -0.45 3.08 -11.70
C GLY A 254 0.09 1.74 -11.20
N THR A 255 0.25 1.66 -9.87
CA THR A 255 0.83 0.50 -9.18
C THR A 255 -0.05 -0.75 -9.22
N GLY A 256 -1.34 -0.62 -9.52
CA GLY A 256 -2.32 -1.70 -9.65
C GLY A 256 -2.47 -2.28 -11.06
N ARG A 257 -1.79 -1.72 -12.07
CA ARG A 257 -1.97 -2.06 -13.50
C ARG A 257 -1.88 -3.54 -13.86
N ARG A 258 -1.29 -4.38 -13.00
CA ARG A 258 -1.27 -5.85 -13.19
C ARG A 258 -2.66 -6.46 -13.24
N MET A 259 -3.70 -5.81 -12.68
CA MET A 259 -5.09 -6.24 -12.84
C MET A 259 -5.48 -6.33 -14.31
N ARG A 260 -5.08 -5.33 -15.12
CA ARG A 260 -5.34 -5.29 -16.55
C ARG A 260 -4.47 -6.31 -17.30
N PHE A 261 -3.15 -6.20 -17.19
CA PHE A 261 -2.20 -6.94 -18.05
C PHE A 261 -1.99 -8.40 -17.69
N VAL A 262 -2.12 -8.76 -16.39
CA VAL A 262 -1.81 -10.10 -15.92
C VAL A 262 -3.08 -10.92 -15.72
N TYR A 263 -4.12 -10.29 -15.17
CA TYR A 263 -5.37 -10.97 -14.82
C TYR A 263 -6.47 -10.79 -15.86
N GLY A 264 -6.31 -9.85 -16.80
CA GLY A 264 -7.27 -9.60 -17.87
C GLY A 264 -8.62 -9.13 -17.35
N ILE A 265 -8.61 -8.29 -16.32
CA ILE A 265 -9.83 -7.69 -15.77
C ILE A 265 -10.07 -6.37 -16.50
N ASP A 266 -11.02 -6.35 -17.43
CA ASP A 266 -11.35 -5.19 -18.25
C ASP A 266 -12.49 -4.34 -17.64
N GLY A 267 -13.31 -4.90 -16.75
CA GLY A 267 -14.44 -4.21 -16.11
C GLY A 267 -14.00 -3.08 -15.16
N ALA A 268 -14.98 -2.31 -14.69
CA ALA A 268 -14.77 -1.19 -13.77
C ALA A 268 -14.17 -1.68 -12.43
N ILE A 269 -13.01 -1.18 -12.08
CA ILE A 269 -12.28 -1.54 -10.87
C ILE A 269 -11.35 -0.39 -10.44
N GLY A 270 -11.50 0.02 -9.20
CA GLY A 270 -10.57 0.88 -8.50
C GLY A 270 -9.79 0.12 -7.42
N GLY A 271 -8.61 0.58 -7.06
CA GLY A 271 -7.88 -0.08 -5.97
C GLY A 271 -6.55 0.54 -5.63
N LYS A 272 -5.94 0.04 -4.54
CA LYS A 272 -4.65 0.53 -4.05
C LYS A 272 -3.79 -0.60 -3.53
N THR A 273 -2.53 -0.63 -3.96
CA THR A 273 -1.49 -1.50 -3.42
C THR A 273 -0.89 -0.92 -2.15
N GLY A 274 -0.55 -1.77 -1.19
CA GLY A 274 0.22 -1.42 0.00
C GLY A 274 1.44 -2.33 0.15
N THR A 275 2.54 -1.75 0.57
CA THR A 275 3.79 -2.44 0.85
C THR A 275 4.42 -1.79 2.07
N THR A 276 4.83 -2.58 3.06
CA THR A 276 5.59 -2.04 4.18
C THR A 276 7.07 -1.92 3.84
N GLN A 277 7.76 -0.96 4.47
CA GLN A 277 9.18 -0.67 4.21
C GLN A 277 10.09 -1.90 4.33
N ASN A 278 9.72 -2.85 5.18
CA ASN A 278 10.48 -4.06 5.41
C ASN A 278 10.07 -5.24 4.53
N HIS A 279 9.18 -5.06 3.56
CA HIS A 279 8.70 -6.11 2.64
C HIS A 279 8.06 -7.32 3.35
N GLY A 280 7.50 -7.10 4.55
CA GLY A 280 6.87 -8.14 5.36
C GLY A 280 5.37 -8.26 5.13
N ASP A 281 4.73 -7.18 4.69
CA ASP A 281 3.31 -7.07 4.49
C ASP A 281 2.99 -6.55 3.09
N GLY A 282 2.19 -7.29 2.37
CA GLY A 282 1.62 -6.92 1.09
C GLY A 282 0.11 -6.75 1.22
N TRP A 283 -0.42 -5.65 0.73
CA TRP A 283 -1.83 -5.32 0.75
C TRP A 283 -2.36 -5.02 -0.64
N PHE A 284 -3.60 -5.35 -0.86
CA PHE A 284 -4.39 -4.81 -1.95
C PHE A 284 -5.83 -4.60 -1.48
N MET A 285 -6.29 -3.37 -1.57
CA MET A 285 -7.68 -2.99 -1.34
C MET A 285 -8.28 -2.58 -2.67
N GLY A 286 -9.44 -3.09 -3.01
CA GLY A 286 -10.08 -2.80 -4.28
C GLY A 286 -11.60 -2.70 -4.17
N ILE A 287 -12.19 -1.97 -5.12
CA ILE A 287 -13.62 -1.76 -5.27
C ILE A 287 -14.04 -2.07 -6.70
N THR A 288 -15.25 -2.55 -6.85
CA THR A 288 -15.99 -2.69 -8.11
C THR A 288 -17.36 -2.03 -7.94
N PRO A 289 -18.20 -1.92 -8.97
CA PRO A 289 -19.54 -1.38 -8.83
C PRO A 289 -20.44 -2.05 -7.79
N ARG A 290 -20.08 -3.28 -7.34
CA ARG A 290 -20.87 -4.05 -6.36
C ARG A 290 -20.12 -4.42 -5.09
N LEU A 291 -18.82 -4.49 -5.14
CA LEU A 291 -18.03 -5.11 -4.07
C LEU A 291 -16.89 -4.20 -3.63
N ALA A 292 -16.63 -4.18 -2.33
CA ALA A 292 -15.35 -3.83 -1.77
C ALA A 292 -14.65 -5.11 -1.32
N ALA A 293 -13.35 -5.27 -1.61
CA ALA A 293 -12.60 -6.44 -1.20
C ALA A 293 -11.18 -6.07 -0.77
N GLY A 294 -10.69 -6.73 0.27
CA GLY A 294 -9.38 -6.49 0.85
C GLY A 294 -8.58 -7.75 1.06
N VAL A 295 -7.30 -7.68 0.74
CA VAL A 295 -6.32 -8.76 0.94
C VAL A 295 -5.12 -8.23 1.70
N TRP A 296 -4.74 -8.94 2.74
CA TRP A 296 -3.40 -8.90 3.31
C TRP A 296 -2.69 -10.23 3.04
N THR A 297 -1.39 -10.17 2.73
CA THR A 297 -0.53 -11.34 2.59
C THR A 297 0.84 -11.05 3.22
N GLY A 298 1.32 -11.95 4.07
CA GLY A 298 2.61 -11.77 4.74
C GLY A 298 3.08 -12.98 5.52
N GLY A 299 4.22 -12.85 6.17
CA GLY A 299 4.74 -13.84 7.11
C GLY A 299 3.96 -13.86 8.42
N VAL A 300 4.06 -14.95 9.18
CA VAL A 300 3.45 -15.09 10.52
C VAL A 300 3.85 -13.94 11.45
N THR A 301 5.08 -13.46 11.30
CA THR A 301 5.60 -12.28 12.02
C THR A 301 6.30 -11.33 11.05
N PRO A 302 6.43 -10.03 11.36
CA PRO A 302 7.11 -9.05 10.48
C PRO A 302 8.59 -9.38 10.21
N GLN A 303 9.23 -10.22 11.04
CA GLN A 303 10.61 -10.67 10.84
C GLN A 303 10.74 -11.68 9.69
N VAL A 304 9.65 -12.41 9.38
CA VAL A 304 9.59 -13.32 8.22
C VAL A 304 9.14 -12.52 7.00
N ARG A 305 10.11 -12.12 6.18
CA ARG A 305 9.91 -11.14 5.11
C ARG A 305 10.77 -11.45 3.89
N PHE A 306 10.43 -10.88 2.77
CA PHE A 306 11.28 -10.93 1.58
C PHE A 306 12.49 -10.01 1.72
N ARG A 307 13.59 -10.38 1.07
CA ARG A 307 14.84 -9.59 1.08
C ARG A 307 14.78 -8.38 0.14
N THR A 308 13.90 -8.44 -0.86
CA THR A 308 13.81 -7.41 -1.90
C THR A 308 12.36 -6.99 -2.11
N ILE A 309 12.17 -5.73 -2.49
CA ILE A 309 10.86 -5.17 -2.83
C ILE A 309 10.21 -5.93 -4.00
N GLY A 310 11.00 -6.40 -4.96
CA GLY A 310 10.49 -7.10 -6.15
C GLY A 310 9.68 -8.37 -5.87
N LEU A 311 9.86 -9.01 -4.69
CA LEU A 311 9.02 -10.12 -4.25
C LEU A 311 8.03 -9.71 -3.17
N GLY A 312 8.40 -8.76 -2.31
CA GLY A 312 7.63 -8.38 -1.12
C GLY A 312 6.68 -7.20 -1.30
N GLN A 313 6.49 -6.69 -2.52
CA GLN A 313 5.52 -5.62 -2.76
C GLN A 313 4.09 -6.15 -2.88
N GLY A 314 3.11 -5.34 -2.47
CA GLY A 314 1.69 -5.71 -2.48
C GLY A 314 1.17 -6.15 -3.84
N SER A 315 1.68 -5.56 -4.94
CA SER A 315 1.37 -5.98 -6.32
C SER A 315 1.83 -7.41 -6.66
N ASN A 316 2.75 -8.00 -5.88
CA ASN A 316 3.23 -9.38 -6.07
C ASN A 316 2.75 -10.34 -4.98
N MET A 317 2.33 -9.84 -3.81
CA MET A 317 1.87 -10.66 -2.70
C MET A 317 0.35 -10.73 -2.61
N ALA A 318 -0.32 -9.60 -2.53
CA ALA A 318 -1.76 -9.49 -2.27
C ALA A 318 -2.61 -9.34 -3.54
N LEU A 319 -2.21 -8.47 -4.47
CA LEU A 319 -2.93 -8.25 -5.72
C LEU A 319 -3.19 -9.55 -6.53
N PRO A 320 -2.28 -10.55 -6.57
CA PRO A 320 -2.57 -11.84 -7.21
C PRO A 320 -3.80 -12.56 -6.66
N VAL A 321 -4.01 -12.54 -5.35
CA VAL A 321 -5.17 -13.19 -4.71
C VAL A 321 -6.46 -12.50 -5.16
N TRP A 322 -6.46 -11.18 -5.16
CA TRP A 322 -7.59 -10.36 -5.58
C TRP A 322 -7.89 -10.53 -7.08
N GLY A 323 -6.85 -10.52 -7.93
CA GLY A 323 -6.99 -10.71 -9.38
C GLY A 323 -7.54 -12.09 -9.75
N GLU A 324 -7.07 -13.16 -9.11
CA GLU A 324 -7.59 -14.51 -9.32
C GLU A 324 -9.02 -14.66 -8.81
N PHE A 325 -9.38 -14.01 -7.71
CA PHE A 325 -10.76 -13.95 -7.22
C PHE A 325 -11.69 -13.35 -8.28
N LEU A 326 -11.42 -12.15 -8.78
CA LEU A 326 -12.27 -11.51 -9.80
C LEU A 326 -12.31 -12.31 -11.10
N ARG A 327 -11.15 -12.79 -11.56
CA ARG A 327 -11.08 -13.63 -12.77
C ARG A 327 -11.95 -14.87 -12.65
N SER A 328 -12.00 -15.47 -11.46
CA SER A 328 -12.85 -16.63 -11.19
C SER A 328 -14.33 -16.24 -11.10
N LEU A 329 -14.63 -15.12 -10.43
CA LEU A 329 -15.98 -14.59 -10.27
C LEU A 329 -16.61 -14.27 -11.64
N TYR A 330 -15.89 -13.56 -12.50
CA TYR A 330 -16.37 -13.13 -13.81
C TYR A 330 -16.42 -14.25 -14.86
N LYS A 331 -15.80 -15.41 -14.59
CA LYS A 331 -15.97 -16.64 -15.37
C LYS A 331 -17.22 -17.43 -14.99
N ASP A 332 -17.75 -17.25 -13.79
CA ASP A 332 -18.96 -17.93 -13.35
C ASP A 332 -20.17 -17.33 -14.07
N PRO A 333 -21.00 -18.16 -14.79
CA PRO A 333 -22.18 -17.68 -15.52
C PRO A 333 -23.14 -16.83 -14.67
N LYS A 334 -23.20 -17.09 -13.37
CA LYS A 334 -24.06 -16.35 -12.43
C LYS A 334 -23.62 -14.91 -12.23
N TYR A 335 -22.32 -14.65 -12.28
CA TYR A 335 -21.72 -13.36 -11.95
C TYR A 335 -21.03 -12.67 -13.14
N LYS A 336 -20.99 -13.32 -14.31
CA LYS A 336 -20.32 -12.80 -15.50
C LYS A 336 -20.78 -11.38 -15.87
N HIS A 337 -22.07 -11.09 -15.72
CA HIS A 337 -22.64 -9.78 -16.04
C HIS A 337 -22.10 -8.65 -15.14
N TRP A 338 -21.54 -8.96 -13.96
CA TRP A 338 -20.92 -7.95 -13.10
C TRP A 338 -19.64 -7.36 -13.70
N ALA A 339 -19.00 -8.05 -14.64
CA ALA A 339 -17.84 -7.55 -15.36
C ALA A 339 -18.19 -6.40 -16.33
N GLU A 340 -19.45 -6.27 -16.71
CA GLU A 340 -19.96 -5.26 -17.64
C GLU A 340 -20.59 -4.06 -16.92
N GLU A 341 -20.68 -4.12 -15.58
CA GLU A 341 -21.22 -3.03 -14.76
C GLU A 341 -20.19 -1.93 -14.58
N GLU A 342 -20.67 -0.70 -14.61
CA GLU A 342 -19.87 0.51 -14.40
C GLU A 342 -20.15 1.11 -13.01
N PHE A 343 -19.21 1.85 -12.49
CA PHE A 343 -19.46 2.70 -11.32
C PHE A 343 -20.53 3.73 -11.66
N ARG A 344 -21.18 4.28 -10.65
CA ARG A 344 -22.12 5.37 -10.86
C ARG A 344 -21.46 6.49 -11.69
N THR A 345 -22.25 7.12 -12.55
CA THR A 345 -21.77 8.22 -13.39
C THR A 345 -21.48 9.44 -12.54
N ALA A 346 -20.21 9.87 -12.53
CA ALA A 346 -19.83 11.12 -11.89
C ALA A 346 -20.43 12.32 -12.65
N LYS A 347 -20.67 13.42 -11.93
CA LYS A 347 -21.13 14.67 -12.55
C LYS A 347 -20.08 15.21 -13.54
N PRO A 348 -20.49 15.93 -14.61
CA PRO A 348 -19.55 16.51 -15.58
C PRO A 348 -18.45 17.37 -14.90
N GLU A 349 -18.82 18.16 -13.88
CA GLU A 349 -17.90 19.01 -13.13
C GLU A 349 -16.79 18.19 -12.44
N VAL A 350 -17.12 17.01 -11.92
CA VAL A 350 -16.14 16.09 -11.33
C VAL A 350 -15.19 15.56 -12.41
N LEU A 351 -15.71 15.20 -13.59
CA LEU A 351 -14.87 14.72 -14.70
C LEU A 351 -13.92 15.82 -15.21
N ASP A 352 -14.38 17.05 -15.27
CA ASP A 352 -13.55 18.20 -15.65
C ASP A 352 -12.41 18.43 -14.65
N MET A 353 -12.68 18.29 -13.34
CA MET A 353 -11.66 18.36 -12.28
C MET A 353 -10.63 17.22 -12.34
N MET A 354 -10.89 16.14 -13.09
CA MET A 354 -9.97 15.01 -13.27
C MET A 354 -9.10 15.13 -14.52
N ALA A 355 -9.37 16.13 -15.39
CA ALA A 355 -8.76 16.26 -16.72
C ALA A 355 -7.37 16.92 -16.68
N CYS A 356 -6.40 16.30 -16.00
CA CYS A 356 -5.03 16.79 -15.91
C CYS A 356 -3.97 15.71 -16.12
N ALA A 357 -2.76 16.15 -16.43
CA ALA A 357 -1.62 15.27 -16.50
C ALA A 357 -1.25 14.74 -15.11
N PHE A 358 -0.82 13.49 -15.03
CA PHE A 358 -0.36 12.89 -13.75
C PHE A 358 0.99 13.45 -13.29
N TYR A 359 1.80 13.86 -14.24
CA TYR A 359 3.13 14.39 -14.00
C TYR A 359 3.45 15.51 -14.98
N ARG A 360 4.19 16.51 -14.54
CA ARG A 360 4.81 17.54 -15.37
C ARG A 360 6.24 17.81 -14.92
N THR A 361 7.09 18.23 -15.85
CA THR A 361 8.39 18.78 -15.48
C THR A 361 8.18 20.08 -14.69
N ALA A 362 8.97 20.30 -13.65
CA ALA A 362 8.88 21.54 -12.90
C ALA A 362 9.02 22.73 -13.86
N PRO A 363 8.24 23.81 -13.71
CA PRO A 363 8.47 25.02 -14.48
C PRO A 363 9.91 25.51 -14.24
N PRO A 364 10.57 26.11 -15.26
CA PRO A 364 11.88 26.70 -15.04
C PRO A 364 11.78 27.70 -13.88
N PRO A 365 12.82 27.80 -13.04
CA PRO A 365 12.84 28.82 -11.99
C PRO A 365 12.45 30.18 -12.61
N LEU A 366 11.52 30.88 -11.99
CA LEU A 366 11.23 32.26 -12.38
C LEU A 366 12.58 32.96 -12.36
N GLU A 367 13.04 33.46 -13.53
CA GLU A 367 14.17 34.37 -13.57
C GLU A 367 13.84 35.46 -12.56
N SER A 368 14.64 35.57 -11.51
CA SER A 368 14.54 36.70 -10.61
C SER A 368 14.79 37.94 -11.47
N THR A 369 13.73 38.64 -11.80
CA THR A 369 13.87 40.02 -12.23
C THR A 369 14.43 40.75 -11.02
N GLU A 370 15.76 40.75 -10.89
CA GLU A 370 16.40 41.77 -10.07
C GLU A 370 15.89 43.10 -10.59
N PRO A 371 15.29 43.92 -9.75
CA PRO A 371 14.96 45.28 -10.21
C PRO A 371 16.28 45.94 -10.61
N ASP A 372 16.37 46.34 -11.86
CA ASP A 372 17.46 47.20 -12.34
C ASP A 372 17.73 48.27 -11.27
N LEU A 373 18.87 48.14 -10.59
CA LEU A 373 19.38 49.20 -9.73
C LEU A 373 19.66 50.39 -10.65
N VAL A 374 18.68 51.26 -10.74
CA VAL A 374 18.86 52.59 -11.36
C VAL A 374 20.01 53.26 -10.61
N ASP A 375 21.11 53.51 -11.31
CA ASP A 375 22.27 54.23 -10.84
C ASP A 375 21.87 55.50 -10.06
N ALA A 376 22.09 55.53 -8.77
CA ALA A 376 22.03 56.77 -7.98
C ALA A 376 23.35 57.51 -8.12
N PRO A 377 23.34 58.84 -8.37
CA PRO A 377 24.54 59.59 -8.63
C PRO A 377 25.48 59.63 -7.44
N ALA A 378 26.75 59.44 -7.73
CA ALA A 378 27.85 59.49 -6.80
C ALA A 378 27.93 60.84 -6.08
N ASN A 379 27.80 60.83 -4.75
CA ASN A 379 28.29 61.92 -3.90
C ASN A 379 29.09 61.27 -2.76
N GLN A 380 30.43 61.45 -2.89
CA GLN A 380 31.36 61.12 -1.81
C GLN A 380 31.35 62.23 -0.74
N PRO A 381 31.65 61.89 0.50
CA PRO A 381 32.80 62.51 1.13
C PRO A 381 33.78 61.49 1.76
N ASN A 382 35.06 61.84 1.58
CA ASN A 382 36.25 61.23 2.16
C ASN A 382 36.20 61.13 3.66
N ILE A 383 36.63 59.98 4.24
CA ILE A 383 37.21 59.87 5.59
C ILE A 383 38.36 58.83 5.55
N PRO A 384 39.45 59.04 6.27
CA PRO A 384 40.78 58.52 5.94
C PRO A 384 41.12 57.18 6.55
N SER A 385 42.06 56.52 5.89
CA SER A 385 42.73 55.29 6.25
C SER A 385 43.45 55.31 7.58
N THR A 386 43.26 54.27 8.42
CA THR A 386 44.25 53.85 9.40
C THR A 386 44.64 52.39 9.16
N SER A 387 45.95 52.24 8.98
CA SER A 387 46.71 51.02 8.81
C SER A 387 46.73 50.15 10.07
N GLY A 388 46.62 48.85 9.89
CA GLY A 388 46.89 47.86 10.94
C GLY A 388 47.26 46.53 10.32
N SER A 389 48.56 46.27 10.23
CA SER A 389 49.20 45.02 9.80
C SER A 389 49.03 43.91 10.81
N SER A 390 48.83 42.68 10.33
CA SER A 390 49.55 41.50 10.92
C SER A 390 49.22 40.19 10.14
N THR A 391 50.24 39.75 9.45
CA THR A 391 50.85 38.40 9.37
C THR A 391 49.99 37.16 9.16
N ARG A 392 50.00 36.67 7.99
CA ARG A 392 50.52 35.48 7.30
C ARG A 392 50.83 34.27 8.20
N THR A 393 50.14 33.14 8.00
CA THR A 393 50.76 31.83 7.94
C THR A 393 50.13 30.93 6.91
N LYS A 394 50.95 30.44 5.99
CA LYS A 394 50.70 29.45 4.95
C LYS A 394 50.93 28.04 5.54
N SER A 395 50.07 27.10 5.29
CA SER A 395 50.51 25.72 5.21
C SER A 395 49.97 25.02 3.97
N LYS A 396 50.89 24.67 3.11
CA LYS A 396 50.75 23.78 1.96
C LYS A 396 50.73 22.33 2.46
N LYS A 397 49.81 21.49 1.94
CA LYS A 397 50.13 20.06 1.82
C LYS A 397 49.61 19.48 0.49
N LYS A 398 50.53 18.71 -0.10
CA LYS A 398 50.69 18.24 -1.44
C LYS A 398 49.65 17.17 -1.91
N LEU A 399 49.51 17.17 -3.23
CA LEU A 399 49.02 16.12 -4.11
C LEU A 399 49.62 14.74 -3.82
N GLY A 400 48.78 13.71 -4.01
CA GLY A 400 49.21 12.34 -4.25
C GLY A 400 48.36 11.72 -5.37
N SER A 401 48.95 11.55 -6.51
CA SER A 401 48.43 10.87 -7.70
C SER A 401 48.59 9.34 -7.58
N SER A 402 47.60 8.57 -7.99
CA SER A 402 47.78 7.13 -8.29
C SER A 402 46.83 6.64 -9.36
N LYS A 403 47.33 6.55 -10.54
CA LYS A 403 47.39 5.52 -11.58
C LYS A 403 46.18 4.61 -11.87
N ASN A 404 45.74 4.77 -13.10
CA ASN A 404 44.96 3.86 -13.97
C ASN A 404 45.39 2.38 -13.89
N ALA A 405 44.40 1.50 -13.85
CA ALA A 405 44.54 0.12 -14.32
C ALA A 405 43.39 -0.24 -15.26
N LYS A 406 43.69 -0.31 -16.54
CA LYS A 406 42.87 -0.90 -17.62
C LYS A 406 42.64 -2.38 -17.33
N ARG A 407 41.42 -2.85 -17.39
CA ARG A 407 41.15 -4.28 -17.53
C ARG A 407 40.24 -4.55 -18.73
N LYS A 408 40.79 -5.37 -19.63
CA LYS A 408 40.24 -5.78 -20.90
C LYS A 408 38.95 -6.57 -20.79
N SER A 409 38.00 -6.26 -21.66
CA SER A 409 36.83 -7.06 -21.97
C SER A 409 37.18 -8.38 -22.63
N LYS A 410 36.63 -9.48 -22.14
CA LYS A 410 36.50 -10.74 -22.89
C LYS A 410 35.00 -11.02 -23.07
N THR A 411 34.55 -10.87 -24.30
CA THR A 411 33.28 -11.36 -24.82
C THR A 411 33.29 -12.89 -24.75
N LYS A 412 32.23 -13.44 -24.13
CA LYS A 412 31.86 -14.86 -24.31
C LYS A 412 30.37 -14.91 -24.63
N ASP A 413 30.08 -15.32 -25.83
CA ASP A 413 28.77 -15.76 -26.30
C ASP A 413 28.18 -16.80 -25.35
N LYS A 414 26.97 -16.56 -24.87
CA LYS A 414 26.15 -17.56 -24.18
C LYS A 414 24.78 -17.65 -24.80
N LYS A 415 24.49 -18.85 -25.32
CA LYS A 415 23.25 -19.36 -25.85
C LYS A 415 22.06 -18.94 -24.97
N LYS A 416 20.99 -18.40 -25.61
CA LYS A 416 19.67 -18.14 -25.02
C LYS A 416 18.99 -19.45 -24.64
N GLY A 417 19.07 -19.84 -23.38
CA GLY A 417 18.14 -20.79 -22.78
C GLY A 417 16.88 -20.04 -22.28
N LYS A 418 15.70 -20.44 -22.74
CA LYS A 418 14.41 -19.95 -22.20
C LYS A 418 14.37 -20.21 -20.71
N LYS A 419 14.45 -19.17 -19.90
CA LYS A 419 14.17 -19.24 -18.45
C LYS A 419 12.68 -19.41 -18.27
N ARG A 420 12.24 -20.57 -17.77
CA ARG A 420 10.87 -20.80 -17.28
C ARG A 420 10.60 -19.82 -16.13
N ASN A 421 9.46 -19.16 -16.15
CA ASN A 421 9.02 -18.24 -15.12
C ASN A 421 8.89 -18.95 -13.77
N PHE A 422 9.16 -18.22 -12.69
CA PHE A 422 9.06 -18.71 -11.30
C PHE A 422 7.69 -19.33 -10.99
N TRP A 423 6.61 -18.78 -11.56
CA TRP A 423 5.25 -19.25 -11.41
C TRP A 423 4.96 -20.58 -12.11
N ASP A 424 5.61 -20.88 -13.24
CA ASP A 424 5.54 -22.20 -13.89
C ASP A 424 6.14 -23.33 -13.03
N LYS A 425 7.03 -22.97 -12.09
CA LYS A 425 7.58 -23.89 -11.10
C LYS A 425 6.70 -24.06 -9.86
N LEU A 426 5.90 -23.05 -9.52
CA LEU A 426 5.02 -23.07 -8.34
C LEU A 426 3.63 -23.65 -8.62
N PHE A 427 3.09 -23.45 -9.82
CA PHE A 427 1.71 -23.81 -10.18
C PHE A 427 1.58 -24.72 -11.40
N GLY A 428 2.70 -25.17 -11.97
CA GLY A 428 2.72 -26.05 -13.13
C GLY A 428 2.34 -27.49 -12.80
N GLY A 429 1.06 -27.72 -12.54
CA GLY A 429 0.48 -29.05 -12.58
C GLY A 429 0.49 -29.57 -14.03
N LYS A 430 0.97 -30.78 -14.23
CA LYS A 430 0.86 -31.54 -15.48
C LYS A 430 -0.63 -31.71 -15.84
N LYS A 431 -0.94 -31.53 -17.12
CA LYS A 431 -2.14 -32.13 -17.70
C LYS A 431 -2.08 -33.63 -17.60
#